data_9c480d389c3c7e8657e39d1c4e0d0d48
#
_entry.id   9c480d389c3c7e8657e39d1c4e0d0d48
#
_cell.length_a   1.000
_cell.length_b   1.000
_cell.length_c   1.000
_cell.angle_alpha   90.00
_cell.angle_beta   90.00
_cell.angle_gamma   90.00
#
_symmetry.space_group_name_H-M   'P 1'
#
loop_
_entity.id
_entity.type
_entity.pdbx_description
1 polymer ?
#
loop_
_entity_poly.entity_id
_entity_poly.type
_entity_poly.pdbx_seq_one_letter_code
_entity_poly.pdbx_strand_id
1 'polypeptide(L)'
;MFELALEEKKEDLLFEEAKTFLEVIKKDDELVKFMKHPKIVKEDKIKTGKNIFDKHFSKEFAGFLLVLVQKDRFSEVEKTLEYFIGRMKEYKKIGVAFVSTATVLSDVQKEKVEKRLLETTDFEKFEMNYTVDESLLGGMVIRIGDRVVDTSIKNKLRELSKQLSALQVG
;
A
#
# COMPACT_ATOMS: atom_id res chain seq x y z
N MET A 1 14.71 -11.29 1.09
CA MET A 1 14.39 -10.35 -0.01
C MET A 1 14.73 -8.89 0.32
N PHE A 2 14.31 -8.35 1.46
CA PHE A 2 14.65 -6.97 1.84
C PHE A 2 16.16 -6.73 1.97
N GLU A 3 16.88 -7.57 2.73
CA GLU A 3 18.34 -7.48 2.87
C GLU A 3 19.05 -7.62 1.52
N LEU A 4 18.63 -8.58 0.71
CA LEU A 4 19.17 -8.79 -0.64
C LEU A 4 18.96 -7.56 -1.54
N ALA A 5 17.82 -6.88 -1.42
CA ALA A 5 17.55 -5.65 -2.17
C ALA A 5 18.57 -4.54 -1.83
N LEU A 6 18.92 -4.40 -0.54
CA LEU A 6 19.89 -3.42 -0.07
C LEU A 6 21.32 -3.80 -0.44
N GLU A 7 21.70 -5.07 -0.29
CA GLU A 7 23.05 -5.57 -0.62
C GLU A 7 23.36 -5.41 -2.12
N GLU A 8 22.41 -5.74 -2.99
CA GLU A 8 22.53 -5.64 -4.45
C GLU A 8 22.30 -4.23 -5.01
N LYS A 9 21.90 -3.28 -4.15
CA LYS A 9 21.51 -1.91 -4.54
C LYS A 9 20.41 -1.89 -5.63
N LYS A 10 19.44 -2.79 -5.48
CA LYS A 10 18.31 -2.97 -6.41
C LYS A 10 16.96 -2.69 -5.74
N GLU A 11 16.96 -1.84 -4.70
CA GLU A 11 15.77 -1.52 -3.92
C GLU A 11 14.63 -0.97 -4.77
N ASP A 12 14.93 -0.09 -5.73
CA ASP A 12 13.93 0.50 -6.61
C ASP A 12 13.33 -0.54 -7.56
N LEU A 13 14.20 -1.34 -8.19
CA LEU A 13 13.79 -2.37 -9.13
C LEU A 13 12.89 -3.41 -8.46
N LEU A 14 13.36 -4.00 -7.35
CA LEU A 14 12.62 -5.04 -6.64
C LEU A 14 11.32 -4.51 -6.01
N PHE A 15 11.30 -3.25 -5.61
CA PHE A 15 10.10 -2.59 -5.10
C PHE A 15 9.03 -2.44 -6.19
N GLU A 16 9.40 -1.96 -7.39
CA GLU A 16 8.46 -1.82 -8.51
C GLU A 16 8.02 -3.18 -9.07
N GLU A 17 8.91 -4.17 -9.14
CA GLU A 17 8.56 -5.53 -9.53
C GLU A 17 7.56 -6.16 -8.54
N ALA A 18 7.77 -5.97 -7.24
CA ALA A 18 6.87 -6.47 -6.22
C ALA A 18 5.47 -5.84 -6.31
N LYS A 19 5.39 -4.52 -6.55
CA LYS A 19 4.12 -3.81 -6.76
C LYS A 19 3.40 -4.31 -8.01
N THR A 20 4.12 -4.37 -9.13
CA THR A 20 3.57 -4.84 -10.41
C THR A 20 3.05 -6.27 -10.29
N PHE A 21 3.82 -7.17 -9.70
CA PHE A 21 3.40 -8.56 -9.53
C PHE A 21 2.19 -8.68 -8.60
N LEU A 22 2.16 -7.91 -7.51
CA LEU A 22 1.03 -7.88 -6.58
C LEU A 22 -0.26 -7.39 -7.27
N GLU A 23 -0.17 -6.39 -8.14
CA GLU A 23 -1.32 -5.91 -8.92
C GLU A 23 -1.81 -6.97 -9.92
N VAL A 24 -0.89 -7.66 -10.57
CA VAL A 24 -1.23 -8.73 -11.53
C VAL A 24 -1.98 -9.86 -10.83
N ILE A 25 -1.48 -10.36 -9.71
CA ILE A 25 -2.12 -11.48 -8.99
C ILE A 25 -3.44 -11.09 -8.32
N LYS A 26 -3.66 -9.80 -8.02
CA LYS A 26 -4.96 -9.29 -7.52
C LYS A 26 -6.00 -9.14 -8.62
N LYS A 27 -5.59 -8.85 -9.85
CA LYS A 27 -6.48 -8.76 -11.02
C LYS A 27 -6.81 -10.11 -11.63
N ASP A 28 -5.82 -10.99 -11.67
CA ASP A 28 -5.94 -12.33 -12.22
C ASP A 28 -5.27 -13.33 -11.28
N ASP A 29 -6.07 -14.18 -10.67
CA ASP A 29 -5.62 -15.18 -9.71
C ASP A 29 -5.35 -16.56 -10.35
N GLU A 30 -5.42 -16.70 -11.68
CA GLU A 30 -5.20 -17.97 -12.38
C GLU A 30 -3.81 -18.54 -12.07
N LEU A 31 -2.77 -17.72 -12.09
CA LEU A 31 -1.42 -18.13 -11.72
C LEU A 31 -1.36 -18.64 -10.28
N VAL A 32 -2.00 -17.92 -9.37
CA VAL A 32 -2.04 -18.29 -7.94
C VAL A 32 -2.80 -19.60 -7.76
N LYS A 33 -3.94 -19.78 -8.45
CA LYS A 33 -4.73 -21.03 -8.45
C LYS A 33 -3.93 -22.20 -8.99
N PHE A 34 -3.22 -21.99 -10.12
CA PHE A 34 -2.33 -23.00 -10.69
C PHE A 34 -1.25 -23.44 -9.70
N MET A 35 -0.54 -22.47 -9.11
CA MET A 35 0.54 -22.74 -8.17
C MET A 35 0.05 -23.42 -6.86
N LYS A 36 -1.19 -23.13 -6.43
CA LYS A 36 -1.82 -23.76 -5.26
C LYS A 36 -2.44 -25.12 -5.55
N HIS A 37 -2.61 -25.50 -6.81
CA HIS A 37 -3.39 -26.68 -7.16
C HIS A 37 -2.72 -27.98 -6.67
N PRO A 38 -3.40 -28.82 -5.86
CA PRO A 38 -2.76 -29.97 -5.19
C PRO A 38 -2.43 -31.14 -6.15
N LYS A 39 -3.12 -31.23 -7.30
CA LYS A 39 -2.92 -32.28 -8.29
C LYS A 39 -1.78 -32.00 -9.28
N ILE A 40 -1.24 -30.78 -9.29
CA ILE A 40 -0.13 -30.42 -10.17
C ILE A 40 1.17 -30.75 -9.48
N VAL A 41 2.01 -31.51 -10.18
CA VAL A 41 3.31 -31.96 -9.68
C VAL A 41 4.22 -30.74 -9.48
N LYS A 42 5.03 -30.78 -8.44
CA LYS A 42 5.88 -29.69 -8.01
C LYS A 42 6.89 -29.26 -9.11
N GLU A 43 7.42 -30.23 -9.83
CA GLU A 43 8.34 -30.02 -10.93
C GLU A 43 7.70 -29.19 -12.05
N ASP A 44 6.43 -29.45 -12.38
CA ASP A 44 5.68 -28.70 -13.38
C ASP A 44 5.41 -27.26 -12.94
N LYS A 45 5.08 -27.05 -11.65
CA LYS A 45 4.94 -25.71 -11.07
C LYS A 45 6.24 -24.91 -11.16
N ILE A 46 7.37 -25.54 -10.81
CA ILE A 46 8.69 -24.89 -10.86
C ILE A 46 9.04 -24.57 -12.32
N LYS A 47 8.84 -25.49 -13.27
CA LYS A 47 9.14 -25.30 -14.68
C LYS A 47 8.30 -24.17 -15.29
N THR A 48 7.01 -24.17 -15.01
CA THR A 48 6.08 -23.12 -15.47
C THR A 48 6.42 -21.77 -14.83
N GLY A 49 6.65 -21.76 -13.52
CA GLY A 49 7.06 -20.56 -12.81
C GLY A 49 8.36 -19.98 -13.35
N LYS A 50 9.37 -20.81 -13.58
CA LYS A 50 10.64 -20.36 -14.17
C LYS A 50 10.44 -19.74 -15.56
N ASN A 51 9.64 -20.38 -16.42
CA ASN A 51 9.38 -19.85 -17.76
C ASN A 51 8.64 -18.50 -17.76
N ILE A 52 7.78 -18.26 -16.77
CA ILE A 52 7.03 -17.01 -16.63
C ILE A 52 7.90 -15.95 -15.95
N PHE A 53 8.49 -16.27 -14.80
CA PHE A 53 9.16 -15.28 -13.97
C PHE A 53 10.47 -14.80 -14.61
N ASP A 54 11.30 -15.68 -15.18
CA ASP A 54 12.57 -15.31 -15.80
C ASP A 54 12.41 -14.41 -17.04
N LYS A 55 11.20 -14.39 -17.65
CA LYS A 55 10.91 -13.54 -18.82
C LYS A 55 10.50 -12.12 -18.46
N HIS A 56 9.90 -11.94 -17.28
CA HIS A 56 9.21 -10.71 -16.92
C HIS A 56 9.84 -9.98 -15.74
N PHE A 57 10.70 -10.64 -14.97
CA PHE A 57 11.25 -10.11 -13.74
C PHE A 57 12.77 -10.32 -13.67
N SER A 58 13.41 -9.57 -12.78
CA SER A 58 14.83 -9.75 -12.47
C SER A 58 15.12 -11.15 -11.90
N LYS A 59 16.36 -11.57 -12.00
CA LYS A 59 16.79 -12.89 -11.48
C LYS A 59 16.52 -13.03 -9.99
N GLU A 60 16.70 -11.96 -9.24
CA GLU A 60 16.52 -11.89 -7.79
C GLU A 60 15.04 -12.07 -7.43
N PHE A 61 14.15 -11.36 -8.12
CA PHE A 61 12.71 -11.45 -7.87
C PHE A 61 12.14 -12.79 -8.36
N ALA A 62 12.51 -13.22 -9.54
CA ALA A 62 12.14 -14.55 -10.07
C ALA A 62 12.62 -15.67 -9.14
N GLY A 63 13.87 -15.59 -8.67
CA GLY A 63 14.43 -16.53 -7.69
C GLY A 63 13.64 -16.58 -6.38
N PHE A 64 13.23 -15.42 -5.88
CA PHE A 64 12.38 -15.34 -4.69
C PHE A 64 11.02 -16.04 -4.90
N LEU A 65 10.34 -15.77 -6.01
CA LEU A 65 9.07 -16.41 -6.33
C LEU A 65 9.22 -17.93 -6.49
N LEU A 66 10.29 -18.40 -7.13
CA LEU A 66 10.60 -19.82 -7.26
C LEU A 66 10.85 -20.50 -5.91
N VAL A 67 11.51 -19.83 -4.97
CA VAL A 67 11.68 -20.34 -3.61
C VAL A 67 10.34 -20.54 -2.91
N LEU A 68 9.38 -19.61 -3.09
CA LEU A 68 8.02 -19.78 -2.55
C LEU A 68 7.31 -20.99 -3.14
N VAL A 69 7.46 -21.24 -4.46
CA VAL A 69 6.94 -22.46 -5.11
C VAL A 69 7.62 -23.72 -4.57
N GLN A 70 8.95 -23.70 -4.46
CA GLN A 70 9.74 -24.85 -3.94
C GLN A 70 9.41 -25.22 -2.49
N LYS A 71 9.04 -24.24 -1.68
CA LYS A 71 8.67 -24.43 -0.27
C LYS A 71 7.17 -24.68 -0.06
N ASP A 72 6.38 -24.78 -1.13
CA ASP A 72 4.91 -24.88 -1.10
C ASP A 72 4.24 -23.73 -0.33
N ARG A 73 4.87 -22.53 -0.34
CA ARG A 73 4.39 -21.31 0.33
C ARG A 73 3.86 -20.25 -0.62
N PHE A 74 3.59 -20.61 -1.85
CA PHE A 74 3.07 -19.65 -2.84
C PHE A 74 1.67 -19.11 -2.46
N SER A 75 0.95 -19.81 -1.58
CA SER A 75 -0.30 -19.29 -0.98
C SER A 75 -0.11 -18.02 -0.15
N GLU A 76 1.08 -17.77 0.34
CA GLU A 76 1.42 -16.61 1.18
C GLU A 76 2.09 -15.48 0.37
N VAL A 77 2.18 -15.62 -0.96
CA VAL A 77 2.90 -14.67 -1.83
C VAL A 77 2.37 -13.25 -1.68
N GLU A 78 1.05 -13.07 -1.65
CA GLU A 78 0.41 -11.77 -1.50
C GLU A 78 0.82 -11.08 -0.19
N LYS A 79 0.63 -11.77 0.94
CA LYS A 79 1.02 -11.25 2.27
C LYS A 79 2.51 -10.95 2.37
N THR A 80 3.34 -11.82 1.76
CA THR A 80 4.80 -11.65 1.79
C THR A 80 5.22 -10.42 0.98
N LEU A 81 4.59 -10.18 -0.17
CA LEU A 81 4.86 -9.01 -0.98
C LEU A 81 4.33 -7.73 -0.34
N GLU A 82 3.14 -7.75 0.25
CA GLU A 82 2.60 -6.61 1.01
C GLU A 82 3.53 -6.23 2.17
N TYR A 83 4.03 -7.21 2.92
CA TYR A 83 5.01 -6.98 3.96
C TYR A 83 6.31 -6.39 3.43
N PHE A 84 6.85 -6.94 2.33
CA PHE A 84 8.05 -6.42 1.69
C PHE A 84 7.87 -4.97 1.22
N ILE A 85 6.76 -4.69 0.52
CA ILE A 85 6.43 -3.33 0.06
C ILE A 85 6.31 -2.37 1.24
N GLY A 86 5.66 -2.78 2.34
CA GLY A 86 5.56 -1.99 3.57
C GLY A 86 6.93 -1.63 4.14
N ARG A 87 7.81 -2.63 4.28
CA ARG A 87 9.20 -2.43 4.76
C ARG A 87 10.02 -1.52 3.84
N MET A 88 9.83 -1.65 2.52
CA MET A 88 10.51 -0.77 1.55
C MET A 88 10.01 0.67 1.64
N LYS A 89 8.70 0.88 1.85
CA LYS A 89 8.14 2.21 2.07
C LYS A 89 8.71 2.86 3.34
N GLU A 90 8.76 2.12 4.44
CA GLU A 90 9.39 2.60 5.69
C GLU A 90 10.84 3.02 5.45
N TYR A 91 11.64 2.16 4.82
CA TYR A 91 13.05 2.42 4.51
C TYR A 91 13.24 3.67 3.63
N LYS A 92 12.39 3.83 2.62
CA LYS A 92 12.41 4.98 1.68
C LYS A 92 11.68 6.20 2.22
N LYS A 93 11.18 6.18 3.45
CA LYS A 93 10.35 7.23 4.04
C LYS A 93 9.17 7.64 3.15
N ILE A 94 8.51 6.66 2.54
CA ILE A 94 7.31 6.87 1.75
C ILE A 94 6.10 6.72 2.66
N GLY A 95 5.40 7.81 2.93
CA GLY A 95 4.13 7.80 3.67
C GLY A 95 2.96 7.37 2.80
N VAL A 96 1.99 6.69 3.39
CA VAL A 96 0.70 6.41 2.73
C VAL A 96 -0.36 7.25 3.42
N ALA A 97 -0.96 8.18 2.68
CA ALA A 97 -2.01 9.06 3.19
C ALA A 97 -3.36 8.73 2.55
N PHE A 98 -4.38 8.57 3.39
CA PHE A 98 -5.78 8.46 2.98
C PHE A 98 -6.47 9.79 3.29
N VAL A 99 -6.96 10.46 2.25
CA VAL A 99 -7.58 11.78 2.36
C VAL A 99 -9.04 11.66 1.93
N SER A 100 -9.95 11.83 2.89
CA SER A 100 -11.39 11.88 2.66
C SER A 100 -11.86 13.33 2.65
N THR A 101 -12.61 13.73 1.63
CA THR A 101 -13.10 15.10 1.44
C THR A 101 -14.57 15.11 1.07
N ALA A 102 -15.29 16.19 1.39
CA ALA A 102 -16.71 16.30 1.06
C ALA A 102 -16.98 16.40 -0.45
N THR A 103 -16.02 16.91 -1.22
CA THR A 103 -16.10 17.10 -2.67
C THR A 103 -14.79 16.69 -3.33
N VAL A 104 -14.81 16.45 -4.63
CA VAL A 104 -13.60 16.15 -5.41
C VAL A 104 -12.63 17.33 -5.33
N LEU A 105 -11.37 17.04 -4.97
CA LEU A 105 -10.31 18.06 -4.95
C LEU A 105 -9.77 18.30 -6.36
N SER A 106 -9.49 19.57 -6.66
CA SER A 106 -8.71 19.94 -7.83
C SER A 106 -7.24 19.52 -7.67
N ASP A 107 -6.49 19.40 -8.77
CA ASP A 107 -5.08 19.00 -8.71
C ASP A 107 -4.23 19.98 -7.90
N VAL A 108 -4.51 21.28 -8.00
CA VAL A 108 -3.87 22.33 -7.18
C VAL A 108 -4.13 22.11 -5.67
N GLN A 109 -5.32 21.67 -5.32
CA GLN A 109 -5.64 21.36 -3.91
C GLN A 109 -4.93 20.11 -3.43
N LYS A 110 -4.85 19.07 -4.27
CA LYS A 110 -4.11 17.84 -3.95
C LYS A 110 -2.62 18.13 -3.71
N GLU A 111 -1.99 18.93 -4.60
CA GLU A 111 -0.59 19.35 -4.43
C GLU A 111 -0.37 20.12 -3.11
N LYS A 112 -1.28 21.01 -2.74
CA LYS A 112 -1.19 21.75 -1.48
C LYS A 112 -1.28 20.83 -0.27
N VAL A 113 -2.15 19.83 -0.31
CA VAL A 113 -2.27 18.83 0.77
C VAL A 113 -0.99 18.01 0.89
N GLU A 114 -0.47 17.48 -0.21
CA GLU A 114 0.77 16.71 -0.24
C GLU A 114 1.95 17.52 0.27
N LYS A 115 2.12 18.77 -0.23
CA LYS A 115 3.17 19.67 0.23
C LYS A 115 3.09 19.92 1.74
N ARG A 116 1.88 20.15 2.26
CA ARG A 116 1.69 20.37 3.70
C ARG A 116 2.04 19.14 4.53
N LEU A 117 1.74 17.96 4.02
CA LEU A 117 2.11 16.71 4.68
C LEU A 117 3.62 16.52 4.71
N LEU A 118 4.33 16.78 3.60
CA LEU A 118 5.78 16.73 3.54
C LEU A 118 6.45 17.74 4.50
N GLU A 119 5.88 18.93 4.66
CA GLU A 119 6.40 19.95 5.59
C GLU A 119 6.19 19.59 7.09
N THR A 120 5.19 18.78 7.38
CA THR A 120 4.77 18.47 8.77
C THR A 120 5.11 17.07 9.26
N THR A 121 5.74 16.28 8.41
CA THR A 121 6.14 14.89 8.70
C THR A 121 7.56 14.64 8.25
N ASP A 122 8.15 13.53 8.71
CA ASP A 122 9.51 13.10 8.33
C ASP A 122 9.55 12.25 7.04
N PHE A 123 8.44 12.18 6.30
CA PHE A 123 8.38 11.44 5.04
C PHE A 123 8.97 12.27 3.89
N GLU A 124 9.63 11.58 2.96
CA GLU A 124 10.24 12.17 1.76
C GLU A 124 9.28 12.18 0.56
N LYS A 125 8.27 11.30 0.58
CA LYS A 125 7.25 11.16 -0.46
C LYS A 125 5.96 10.62 0.12
N PHE A 126 4.82 10.92 -0.51
CA PHE A 126 3.53 10.33 -0.16
C PHE A 126 2.89 9.58 -1.32
N GLU A 127 2.31 8.42 -1.01
CA GLU A 127 1.28 7.80 -1.84
C GLU A 127 -0.08 8.30 -1.33
N MET A 128 -0.73 9.14 -2.15
CA MET A 128 -1.98 9.81 -1.80
C MET A 128 -3.19 9.03 -2.31
N ASN A 129 -4.08 8.64 -1.41
CA ASN A 129 -5.35 8.00 -1.72
C ASN A 129 -6.50 8.95 -1.39
N TYR A 130 -7.23 9.40 -2.41
CA TYR A 130 -8.33 10.35 -2.24
C TYR A 130 -9.67 9.63 -2.33
N THR A 131 -10.57 9.93 -1.40
CA THR A 131 -11.96 9.46 -1.38
C THR A 131 -12.90 10.63 -1.16
N VAL A 132 -14.11 10.57 -1.74
CA VAL A 132 -15.16 11.55 -1.48
C VAL A 132 -16.11 10.97 -0.46
N ASP A 133 -16.37 11.71 0.62
CA ASP A 133 -17.32 11.39 1.66
C ASP A 133 -18.17 12.64 1.95
N GLU A 134 -19.33 12.73 1.30
CA GLU A 134 -20.25 13.85 1.42
C GLU A 134 -20.77 14.05 2.87
N SER A 135 -20.69 13.02 3.71
CA SER A 135 -21.12 13.12 5.12
C SER A 135 -20.27 14.07 5.96
N LEU A 136 -19.11 14.49 5.47
CA LEU A 136 -18.21 15.44 6.15
C LEU A 136 -18.74 16.88 6.13
N LEU A 137 -19.69 17.20 5.23
CA LEU A 137 -20.27 18.53 5.01
C LEU A 137 -19.25 19.60 4.56
N GLY A 138 -17.96 19.32 4.58
CA GLY A 138 -16.85 20.20 4.25
C GLY A 138 -15.60 19.89 5.06
N GLY A 139 -14.47 20.44 4.63
CA GLY A 139 -13.17 20.12 5.21
C GLY A 139 -12.65 18.76 4.75
N MET A 140 -11.71 18.17 5.49
CA MET A 140 -11.09 16.89 5.14
C MET A 140 -10.70 16.09 6.38
N VAL A 141 -10.62 14.78 6.20
CA VAL A 141 -10.02 13.83 7.14
C VAL A 141 -8.81 13.22 6.49
N ILE A 142 -7.65 13.33 7.13
CA ILE A 142 -6.39 12.76 6.65
C ILE A 142 -5.94 11.69 7.62
N ARG A 143 -5.67 10.48 7.12
CA ARG A 143 -5.12 9.38 7.90
C ARG A 143 -3.76 8.96 7.34
N ILE A 144 -2.75 8.91 8.21
CA ILE A 144 -1.40 8.45 7.90
C ILE A 144 -1.02 7.42 8.96
N GLY A 145 -1.02 6.14 8.60
CA GLY A 145 -0.90 5.05 9.58
C GLY A 145 -1.96 5.16 10.67
N ASP A 146 -1.53 5.29 11.93
CA ASP A 146 -2.41 5.41 13.10
C ASP A 146 -2.82 6.86 13.42
N ARG A 147 -2.21 7.85 12.76
CA ARG A 147 -2.54 9.27 12.98
C ARG A 147 -3.71 9.68 12.11
N VAL A 148 -4.69 10.34 12.73
CA VAL A 148 -5.86 10.90 12.06
C VAL A 148 -5.95 12.39 12.37
N VAL A 149 -6.03 13.20 11.32
CA VAL A 149 -6.28 14.64 11.40
C VAL A 149 -7.66 14.90 10.77
N ASP A 150 -8.63 15.25 11.58
CA ASP A 150 -10.00 15.55 11.17
C ASP A 150 -10.28 17.04 11.27
N THR A 151 -10.35 17.71 10.12
CA THR A 151 -10.71 19.14 9.99
C THR A 151 -12.12 19.33 9.44
N SER A 152 -12.95 18.28 9.42
CA SER A 152 -14.30 18.32 8.87
C SER A 152 -15.21 19.29 9.66
N ILE A 153 -16.15 19.90 8.95
CA ILE A 153 -17.19 20.72 9.56
C ILE A 153 -18.04 19.87 10.52
N LYS A 154 -18.32 18.63 10.16
CA LYS A 154 -19.03 17.67 11.01
C LYS A 154 -18.37 17.52 12.39
N ASN A 155 -17.06 17.35 12.45
CA ASN A 155 -16.33 17.22 13.69
C ASN A 155 -16.37 18.54 14.50
N LYS A 156 -16.15 19.67 13.85
CA LYS A 156 -16.22 21.00 14.50
C LYS A 156 -17.58 21.25 15.13
N LEU A 157 -18.67 20.94 14.44
CA LEU A 157 -20.03 21.07 14.98
C LEU A 157 -20.24 20.15 16.18
N ARG A 158 -19.73 18.91 16.13
CA ARG A 158 -19.82 17.97 17.25
C ARG A 158 -19.05 18.46 18.48
N GLU A 159 -17.89 19.02 18.29
CA GLU A 159 -17.08 19.59 19.39
C GLU A 159 -17.77 20.80 20.02
N LEU A 160 -18.31 21.71 19.19
CA LEU A 160 -19.09 22.86 19.67
C LEU A 160 -20.32 22.42 20.47
N SER A 161 -21.06 21.43 19.98
CA SER A 161 -22.22 20.87 20.70
C SER A 161 -21.85 20.29 22.06
N LYS A 162 -20.72 19.59 22.15
CA LYS A 162 -20.21 19.06 23.43
C LYS A 162 -19.85 20.18 24.41
N GLN A 163 -19.17 21.23 23.91
CA GLN A 163 -18.79 22.38 24.75
C GLN A 163 -20.04 23.10 25.29
N LEU A 164 -21.06 23.32 24.45
CA LEU A 164 -22.32 23.93 24.89
C LEU A 164 -23.08 23.08 25.93
N SER A 165 -23.11 21.76 25.72
CA SER A 165 -23.74 20.83 26.68
C SER A 165 -23.01 20.83 28.03
N ALA A 166 -21.68 20.97 28.05
CA ALA A 166 -20.89 21.04 29.26
C ALA A 166 -21.13 22.35 30.05
N LEU A 167 -21.43 23.44 29.36
CA LEU A 167 -21.76 24.74 30.00
C LEU A 167 -23.18 24.78 30.58
N GLN A 168 -24.10 23.92 30.10
CA GLN A 168 -25.48 23.87 30.62
C GLN A 168 -25.64 23.05 31.91
N VAL A 169 -24.65 22.27 32.30
CA VAL A 169 -24.68 21.37 33.47
C VAL A 169 -23.97 21.96 34.70
N GLY A 170 -23.47 23.16 34.61
CA GLY A 170 -22.94 23.96 35.72
C GLY A 170 -23.92 25.06 36.13
#